data_c43f364a80abace759aa8bb949eedf9a
#
_entry.id   c43f364a80abace759aa8bb949eedf9a
#
_cell.length_a   1.000
_cell.length_b   1.000
_cell.length_c   1.000
_cell.angle_alpha   90.00
_cell.angle_beta   90.00
_cell.angle_gamma   90.00
#
_symmetry.space_group_name_H-M   'P 1'
#
loop_
_entity.id
_entity.type
_entity.pdbx_description
1 polymer ?
#
loop_
_entity_poly.entity_id
_entity_poly.type
_entity_poly.pdbx_seq_one_letter_code
_entity_poly.pdbx_strand_id
1 'polypeptide(L)'
;MKKTLSILMSFGLLFSANLKNEAISFPSKVISSEGNNINVGKLTEGSTVIIITIKSPSCPVCQTQLIRIGKQLDNFNKCNVTFLVLSPGTSKEVHQVKLTTEFPFPFIPNDDLLISKALGLLLNPQQILPSIIVLNDNLTINWIQKGRNNIYFGDDELYDYLDCDNWI
;
A
#
# COMPACT_ATOMS: atom_id res chain seq x y z
N MET A 1 -20.65 55.43 -48.96
CA MET A 1 -19.62 54.48 -48.56
C MET A 1 -19.92 54.03 -47.17
N LYS A 2 -20.53 52.82 -46.97
CA LYS A 2 -20.91 52.26 -45.67
C LYS A 2 -19.86 51.16 -45.36
N LYS A 3 -19.06 51.34 -44.29
CA LYS A 3 -18.15 50.35 -43.77
C LYS A 3 -18.89 49.46 -42.82
N THR A 4 -19.09 48.18 -43.16
CA THR A 4 -19.60 47.14 -42.30
C THR A 4 -18.47 46.60 -41.45
N LEU A 5 -18.57 46.74 -40.12
CA LEU A 5 -17.67 46.22 -39.13
C LEU A 5 -18.13 44.79 -38.76
N SER A 6 -17.31 43.77 -39.17
CA SER A 6 -17.58 42.37 -38.86
C SER A 6 -16.98 42.05 -37.52
N ILE A 7 -17.83 41.77 -36.52
CA ILE A 7 -17.39 41.31 -35.18
C ILE A 7 -17.30 39.78 -35.22
N LEU A 8 -16.08 39.25 -35.23
CA LEU A 8 -15.79 37.85 -34.99
C LEU A 8 -15.89 37.56 -33.52
N MET A 9 -16.98 36.92 -33.10
CA MET A 9 -17.12 36.34 -31.76
C MET A 9 -16.31 35.03 -31.70
N SER A 10 -15.14 35.06 -31.06
CA SER A 10 -14.32 33.93 -30.69
C SER A 10 -15.02 33.17 -29.57
N PHE A 11 -15.66 32.04 -29.89
CA PHE A 11 -16.22 31.11 -28.92
C PHE A 11 -15.08 30.27 -28.34
N GLY A 12 -14.49 30.74 -27.24
CA GLY A 12 -13.54 29.98 -26.46
C GLY A 12 -14.22 28.81 -25.75
N LEU A 13 -14.09 27.62 -26.31
CA LEU A 13 -14.43 26.37 -25.62
C LEU A 13 -13.49 26.19 -24.42
N LEU A 14 -13.98 26.55 -23.23
CA LEU A 14 -13.36 26.17 -21.96
C LEU A 14 -13.51 24.66 -21.80
N PHE A 15 -12.52 23.90 -22.21
CA PHE A 15 -12.33 22.52 -21.81
C PHE A 15 -11.97 22.52 -20.32
N SER A 16 -12.98 22.46 -19.45
CA SER A 16 -12.80 22.08 -18.05
C SER A 16 -12.37 20.62 -18.03
N ALA A 17 -11.07 20.35 -18.03
CA ALA A 17 -10.56 19.05 -17.68
C ALA A 17 -10.93 18.80 -16.20
N ASN A 18 -12.01 18.05 -15.98
CA ASN A 18 -12.29 17.43 -14.70
C ASN A 18 -11.15 16.43 -14.42
N LEU A 19 -10.08 16.89 -13.77
CA LEU A 19 -9.13 16.02 -13.11
C LEU A 19 -9.91 15.34 -11.97
N LYS A 20 -10.51 14.19 -12.29
CA LYS A 20 -10.93 13.24 -11.26
C LYS A 20 -9.70 12.91 -10.47
N ASN A 21 -9.64 13.42 -9.27
CA ASN A 21 -8.66 13.00 -8.27
C ASN A 21 -9.11 11.57 -7.85
N GLU A 22 -8.74 10.57 -8.67
CA GLU A 22 -9.03 9.17 -8.33
C GLU A 22 -8.27 8.87 -7.05
N ALA A 23 -9.01 8.57 -6.00
CA ALA A 23 -8.42 8.17 -4.73
C ALA A 23 -7.52 6.96 -4.99
N ILE A 24 -6.27 7.04 -4.55
CA ILE A 24 -5.30 5.96 -4.70
C ILE A 24 -5.83 4.73 -3.95
N SER A 25 -6.05 3.64 -4.68
CA SER A 25 -6.57 2.39 -4.12
C SER A 25 -5.61 1.23 -4.34
N PHE A 26 -5.61 0.30 -3.40
CA PHE A 26 -4.89 -0.97 -3.52
C PHE A 26 -5.68 -1.93 -4.45
N PRO A 27 -5.01 -2.82 -5.21
CA PRO A 27 -5.72 -3.78 -6.06
C PRO A 27 -6.65 -4.70 -5.27
N SER A 28 -7.86 -4.92 -5.80
CA SER A 28 -8.85 -5.82 -5.17
C SER A 28 -8.44 -7.30 -5.21
N LYS A 29 -7.55 -7.67 -6.12
CA LYS A 29 -7.01 -9.03 -6.26
C LYS A 29 -5.52 -8.97 -6.48
N VAL A 30 -4.78 -9.81 -5.79
CA VAL A 30 -3.33 -9.97 -5.93
C VAL A 30 -2.94 -11.44 -5.88
N ILE A 31 -1.74 -11.77 -6.31
CA ILE A 31 -1.19 -13.14 -6.25
C ILE A 31 -0.07 -13.14 -5.23
N SER A 32 -0.09 -14.11 -4.29
CA SER A 32 1.00 -14.25 -3.32
C SER A 32 2.24 -14.87 -3.96
N SER A 33 3.37 -14.76 -3.26
CA SER A 33 4.64 -15.41 -3.65
C SER A 33 4.55 -16.95 -3.70
N GLU A 34 3.49 -17.52 -3.14
CA GLU A 34 3.17 -18.95 -3.17
C GLU A 34 2.20 -19.32 -4.31
N GLY A 35 1.82 -18.34 -5.14
CA GLY A 35 0.88 -18.53 -6.26
C GLY A 35 -0.60 -18.50 -5.88
N ASN A 36 -0.95 -18.19 -4.63
CA ASN A 36 -2.34 -18.14 -4.18
C ASN A 36 -3.02 -16.83 -4.61
N ASN A 37 -4.24 -16.93 -5.13
CA ASN A 37 -5.07 -15.77 -5.40
C ASN A 37 -5.65 -15.20 -4.10
N ILE A 38 -5.43 -13.93 -3.84
CA ILE A 38 -5.93 -13.22 -2.66
C ILE A 38 -6.93 -12.17 -3.13
N ASN A 39 -8.16 -12.26 -2.62
CA ASN A 39 -9.18 -11.23 -2.83
C ASN A 39 -9.12 -10.24 -1.66
N VAL A 40 -8.40 -9.14 -1.84
CA VAL A 40 -8.20 -8.12 -0.81
C VAL A 40 -9.52 -7.42 -0.45
N GLY A 41 -10.39 -7.18 -1.44
CA GLY A 41 -11.72 -6.61 -1.18
C GLY A 41 -12.56 -7.49 -0.26
N LYS A 42 -12.43 -8.83 -0.37
CA LYS A 42 -13.13 -9.73 0.55
C LYS A 42 -12.50 -9.77 1.94
N LEU A 43 -11.18 -9.52 2.04
CA LEU A 43 -10.52 -9.43 3.35
C LEU A 43 -11.00 -8.20 4.13
N THR A 44 -11.21 -7.06 3.46
CA THR A 44 -11.68 -5.83 4.12
C THR A 44 -13.13 -5.93 4.62
N GLU A 45 -13.95 -6.87 4.10
CA GLU A 45 -15.30 -7.11 4.62
C GLU A 45 -15.29 -7.75 6.02
N GLY A 46 -14.20 -8.42 6.39
CA GLY A 46 -14.13 -9.20 7.64
C GLY A 46 -13.02 -8.78 8.59
N SER A 47 -12.06 -7.93 8.17
CA SER A 47 -10.92 -7.53 8.99
C SER A 47 -10.32 -6.22 8.53
N THR A 48 -9.62 -5.52 9.42
CA THR A 48 -8.78 -4.39 9.04
C THR A 48 -7.56 -4.89 8.29
N VAL A 49 -7.44 -4.53 7.00
CA VAL A 49 -6.31 -4.95 6.16
C VAL A 49 -5.16 -3.97 6.26
N ILE A 50 -3.99 -4.49 6.63
CA ILE A 50 -2.76 -3.72 6.80
C ILE A 50 -1.73 -4.20 5.78
N ILE A 51 -1.21 -3.27 4.97
CA ILE A 51 -0.15 -3.54 4.02
C ILE A 51 1.18 -3.08 4.61
N ILE A 52 2.13 -3.99 4.80
CA ILE A 52 3.50 -3.67 5.15
C ILE A 52 4.32 -3.68 3.86
N THR A 53 4.92 -2.55 3.50
CA THR A 53 5.80 -2.51 2.33
C THR A 53 7.25 -2.58 2.78
N ILE A 54 8.05 -3.41 2.11
CA ILE A 54 9.49 -3.55 2.38
C ILE A 54 10.30 -2.97 1.22
N LYS A 55 11.42 -2.34 1.53
CA LYS A 55 12.26 -1.61 0.57
C LYS A 55 12.75 -2.49 -0.58
N SER A 56 13.19 -3.70 -0.25
CA SER A 56 13.65 -4.74 -1.16
C SER A 56 13.68 -6.07 -0.43
N PRO A 57 13.73 -7.22 -1.14
CA PRO A 57 13.88 -8.53 -0.51
C PRO A 57 15.14 -8.63 0.37
N SER A 58 16.21 -7.96 -0.01
CA SER A 58 17.51 -7.97 0.71
C SER A 58 17.61 -6.92 1.83
N CYS A 59 16.52 -6.25 2.23
CA CYS A 59 16.55 -5.22 3.27
C CYS A 59 16.55 -5.84 4.68
N PRO A 60 17.68 -5.88 5.42
CA PRO A 60 17.74 -6.54 6.74
C PRO A 60 16.84 -5.85 7.78
N VAL A 61 16.76 -4.52 7.74
CA VAL A 61 15.94 -3.73 8.67
C VAL A 61 14.46 -4.04 8.46
N CYS A 62 14.02 -4.20 7.19
CA CYS A 62 12.64 -4.56 6.88
C CYS A 62 12.31 -5.98 7.38
N GLN A 63 13.23 -6.94 7.21
CA GLN A 63 13.05 -8.30 7.73
C GLN A 63 12.98 -8.30 9.26
N THR A 64 13.85 -7.53 9.94
CA THR A 64 13.81 -7.38 11.40
C THR A 64 12.48 -6.79 11.88
N GLN A 65 11.92 -5.83 11.15
CA GLN A 65 10.60 -5.28 11.46
C GLN A 65 9.50 -6.35 11.36
N LEU A 66 9.47 -7.13 10.28
CA LEU A 66 8.50 -8.22 10.12
C LEU A 66 8.60 -9.23 11.26
N ILE A 67 9.82 -9.62 11.66
CA ILE A 67 10.05 -10.51 12.80
C ILE A 67 9.52 -9.88 14.11
N ARG A 68 9.73 -8.57 14.32
CA ARG A 68 9.24 -7.85 15.50
C ARG A 68 7.72 -7.80 15.54
N ILE A 69 7.06 -7.42 14.44
CA ILE A 69 5.60 -7.44 14.35
C ILE A 69 5.07 -8.86 14.55
N GLY A 70 5.72 -9.85 13.95
CA GLY A 70 5.37 -11.28 14.11
C GLY A 70 5.36 -11.75 15.56
N LYS A 71 6.27 -11.25 16.39
CA LYS A 71 6.32 -11.54 17.85
C LYS A 71 5.23 -10.84 18.66
N GLN A 72 4.60 -9.82 18.09
CA GLN A 72 3.58 -8.98 18.74
C GLN A 72 2.17 -9.23 18.18
N LEU A 73 1.96 -10.25 17.36
CA LEU A 73 0.66 -10.52 16.71
C LEU A 73 -0.49 -10.66 17.71
N ASP A 74 -0.22 -11.18 18.90
CA ASP A 74 -1.23 -11.31 19.96
C ASP A 74 -1.81 -9.96 20.40
N ASN A 75 -1.01 -8.89 20.32
CA ASN A 75 -1.47 -7.52 20.61
C ASN A 75 -2.48 -7.01 19.58
N PHE A 76 -2.42 -7.52 18.35
CA PHE A 76 -3.31 -7.15 17.26
C PHE A 76 -4.57 -8.02 17.16
N ASN A 77 -4.64 -9.14 17.90
CA ASN A 77 -5.79 -10.05 17.84
C ASN A 77 -7.11 -9.38 18.21
N LYS A 78 -7.08 -8.40 19.12
CA LYS A 78 -8.26 -7.65 19.56
C LYS A 78 -8.84 -6.74 18.46
N CYS A 79 -8.01 -6.30 17.52
CA CYS A 79 -8.39 -5.40 16.42
C CYS A 79 -8.89 -6.11 15.17
N ASN A 80 -8.95 -7.43 15.17
CA ASN A 80 -9.32 -8.24 14.01
C ASN A 80 -8.58 -7.78 12.73
N VAL A 81 -7.24 -7.73 12.79
CA VAL A 81 -6.39 -7.30 11.67
C VAL A 81 -5.90 -8.47 10.84
N THR A 82 -5.67 -8.23 9.56
CA THR A 82 -4.90 -9.13 8.69
C THR A 82 -3.81 -8.35 7.97
N PHE A 83 -2.65 -8.97 7.81
CA PHE A 83 -1.51 -8.34 7.17
C PHE A 83 -1.28 -8.89 5.77
N LEU A 84 -0.78 -8.03 4.88
CA LEU A 84 -0.19 -8.40 3.60
C LEU A 84 1.17 -7.71 3.48
N VAL A 85 2.19 -8.41 3.00
CA VAL A 85 3.51 -7.82 2.80
C VAL A 85 3.73 -7.57 1.31
N LEU A 86 3.93 -6.31 0.92
CA LEU A 86 4.25 -5.92 -0.46
C LEU A 86 5.76 -5.72 -0.60
N SER A 87 6.38 -6.44 -1.53
CA SER A 87 7.82 -6.37 -1.78
C SER A 87 8.11 -6.22 -3.27
N PRO A 88 9.04 -5.35 -3.69
CA PRO A 88 9.64 -5.47 -5.01
C PRO A 88 10.35 -6.82 -5.15
N GLY A 89 10.59 -7.22 -6.39
CA GLY A 89 11.29 -8.47 -6.70
C GLY A 89 10.37 -9.60 -7.14
N THR A 90 10.99 -10.67 -7.61
CA THR A 90 10.31 -11.86 -8.14
C THR A 90 9.62 -12.66 -7.05
N SER A 91 8.64 -13.51 -7.43
CA SER A 91 7.96 -14.41 -6.48
C SER A 91 8.94 -15.26 -5.68
N LYS A 92 10.03 -15.72 -6.30
CA LYS A 92 11.06 -16.53 -5.63
C LYS A 92 11.80 -15.76 -4.54
N GLU A 93 12.22 -14.53 -4.84
CA GLU A 93 12.93 -13.66 -3.87
C GLU A 93 12.03 -13.29 -2.70
N VAL A 94 10.80 -12.93 -3.00
CA VAL A 94 9.81 -12.52 -2.00
C VAL A 94 9.40 -13.72 -1.13
N HIS A 95 9.25 -14.91 -1.72
CA HIS A 95 9.02 -16.14 -0.96
C HIS A 95 10.16 -16.47 0.01
N GLN A 96 11.41 -16.24 -0.41
CA GLN A 96 12.57 -16.44 0.47
C GLN A 96 12.51 -15.49 1.69
N VAL A 97 12.07 -14.25 1.54
CA VAL A 97 11.86 -13.33 2.67
C VAL A 97 10.81 -13.87 3.64
N LYS A 98 9.70 -14.41 3.13
CA LYS A 98 8.66 -15.03 3.96
C LYS A 98 9.24 -16.19 4.80
N LEU A 99 10.01 -17.08 4.18
CA LEU A 99 10.66 -18.20 4.87
C LEU A 99 11.66 -17.71 5.94
N THR A 100 12.43 -16.67 5.63
CA THR A 100 13.47 -16.14 6.55
C THR A 100 12.86 -15.42 7.75
N THR A 101 11.75 -14.72 7.56
CA THR A 101 11.09 -13.92 8.61
C THR A 101 10.07 -14.72 9.41
N GLU A 102 9.64 -15.87 8.90
CA GLU A 102 8.55 -16.70 9.45
C GLU A 102 7.26 -15.90 9.68
N PHE A 103 7.09 -14.76 8.97
CA PHE A 103 5.92 -13.93 9.10
C PHE A 103 4.70 -14.65 8.50
N PRO A 104 3.61 -14.90 9.26
CA PRO A 104 2.60 -15.89 8.89
C PRO A 104 1.64 -15.44 7.79
N PHE A 105 1.69 -14.17 7.39
CA PHE A 105 0.77 -13.59 6.41
C PHE A 105 1.30 -13.68 4.98
N PRO A 106 0.43 -13.48 3.96
CA PRO A 106 0.83 -13.54 2.56
C PRO A 106 1.81 -12.42 2.17
N PHE A 107 2.76 -12.79 1.30
CA PHE A 107 3.70 -11.87 0.67
C PHE A 107 3.32 -11.68 -0.80
N ILE A 108 3.26 -10.44 -1.25
CA ILE A 108 2.85 -10.03 -2.59
C ILE A 108 4.09 -9.56 -3.36
N PRO A 109 4.55 -10.30 -4.38
CA PRO A 109 5.62 -9.84 -5.26
C PRO A 109 5.11 -8.69 -6.14
N ASN A 110 5.93 -7.68 -6.30
CA ASN A 110 5.67 -6.51 -7.14
C ASN A 110 6.93 -6.20 -7.97
N ASP A 111 7.33 -7.13 -8.82
CA ASP A 111 8.54 -7.04 -9.64
C ASP A 111 8.43 -5.97 -10.73
N ASP A 112 7.22 -5.73 -11.26
CA ASP A 112 6.90 -4.65 -12.19
C ASP A 112 6.71 -3.28 -11.52
N LEU A 113 6.66 -3.23 -10.18
CA LEU A 113 6.45 -2.05 -9.34
C LEU A 113 5.14 -1.29 -9.60
N LEU A 114 4.17 -1.87 -10.33
CA LEU A 114 2.93 -1.18 -10.70
C LEU A 114 2.09 -0.81 -9.46
N ILE A 115 1.95 -1.72 -8.50
CA ILE A 115 1.21 -1.45 -7.25
C ILE A 115 1.91 -0.33 -6.47
N SER A 116 3.21 -0.46 -6.28
CA SER A 116 4.01 0.52 -5.52
C SER A 116 4.03 1.90 -6.19
N LYS A 117 4.05 1.94 -7.53
CA LYS A 117 3.95 3.17 -8.31
C LYS A 117 2.58 3.83 -8.11
N ALA A 118 1.51 3.06 -8.20
CA ALA A 118 0.14 3.57 -7.98
C ALA A 118 -0.02 4.14 -6.57
N LEU A 119 0.62 3.53 -5.55
CA LEU A 119 0.62 4.01 -4.17
C LEU A 119 1.59 5.18 -3.89
N GLY A 120 2.36 5.64 -4.88
CA GLY A 120 3.33 6.72 -4.71
C GLY A 120 4.52 6.33 -3.82
N LEU A 121 4.94 5.08 -3.87
CA LEU A 121 5.98 4.51 -3.00
C LEU A 121 7.31 4.23 -3.71
N LEU A 122 7.47 4.62 -4.98
CA LEU A 122 8.75 4.38 -5.68
C LEU A 122 9.87 5.23 -5.07
N LEU A 123 10.99 4.58 -4.75
CA LEU A 123 12.26 5.24 -4.43
C LEU A 123 13.18 5.29 -5.67
N ASN A 124 13.29 4.19 -6.38
CA ASN A 124 14.06 4.04 -7.61
C ASN A 124 13.53 2.81 -8.39
N PRO A 125 14.07 2.46 -9.56
CA PRO A 125 13.57 1.35 -10.38
C PRO A 125 13.59 -0.05 -9.75
N GLN A 126 14.20 -0.21 -8.57
CA GLN A 126 14.32 -1.52 -7.91
C GLN A 126 13.89 -1.50 -6.45
N GLN A 127 13.53 -0.33 -5.91
CA GLN A 127 13.24 -0.15 -4.49
C GLN A 127 12.00 0.70 -4.27
N ILE A 128 11.27 0.36 -3.22
CA ILE A 128 10.10 1.11 -2.77
C ILE A 128 10.30 1.67 -1.37
N LEU A 129 9.53 2.70 -1.04
CA LEU A 129 9.53 3.28 0.28
C LEU A 129 8.89 2.31 1.27
N PRO A 130 9.62 1.86 2.31
CA PRO A 130 9.02 1.04 3.35
C PRO A 130 7.94 1.85 4.06
N SER A 131 6.78 1.22 4.26
CA SER A 131 5.60 1.89 4.82
C SER A 131 4.69 0.87 5.49
N ILE A 132 3.85 1.35 6.42
CA ILE A 132 2.69 0.62 6.92
C ILE A 132 1.46 1.39 6.47
N ILE A 133 0.50 0.69 5.88
CA ILE A 133 -0.69 1.26 5.26
C ILE A 133 -1.91 0.52 5.81
N VAL A 134 -2.88 1.24 6.32
CA VAL A 134 -4.21 0.70 6.66
C VAL A 134 -5.18 1.03 5.55
N LEU A 135 -5.93 0.04 5.07
CA LEU A 135 -6.92 0.21 4.02
C LEU A 135 -8.31 0.46 4.58
N ASN A 136 -9.10 1.26 3.86
CA ASN A 136 -10.55 1.31 4.00
C ASN A 136 -11.22 0.11 3.31
N ASP A 137 -12.49 -0.12 3.56
CA ASP A 137 -13.30 -1.19 2.92
C ASP A 137 -13.35 -1.07 1.39
N ASN A 138 -13.26 0.15 0.86
CA ASN A 138 -13.17 0.42 -0.58
C ASN A 138 -11.73 0.37 -1.13
N LEU A 139 -10.78 -0.17 -0.37
CA LEU A 139 -9.37 -0.34 -0.71
C LEU A 139 -8.56 0.96 -0.87
N THR A 140 -9.13 2.10 -0.54
CA THR A 140 -8.37 3.34 -0.46
C THR A 140 -7.50 3.38 0.80
N ILE A 141 -6.47 4.21 0.79
CA ILE A 141 -5.61 4.39 1.96
C ILE A 141 -6.39 5.14 3.04
N ASN A 142 -6.57 4.51 4.20
CA ASN A 142 -7.12 5.13 5.40
C ASN A 142 -6.02 5.85 6.19
N TRP A 143 -4.92 5.14 6.44
CA TRP A 143 -3.77 5.66 7.15
C TRP A 143 -2.47 5.12 6.53
N ILE A 144 -1.41 5.92 6.56
CA ILE A 144 -0.10 5.53 6.07
C ILE A 144 1.00 6.16 6.91
N GLN A 145 1.91 5.33 7.38
CA GLN A 145 3.18 5.75 7.94
C GLN A 145 4.31 5.36 7.00
N LYS A 146 4.97 6.34 6.43
CA LYS A 146 6.13 6.14 5.55
C LYS A 146 7.41 6.17 6.36
N GLY A 147 8.28 5.19 6.14
CA GLY A 147 9.60 5.16 6.76
C GLY A 147 10.43 6.37 6.33
N ARG A 148 10.96 7.11 7.31
CA ARG A 148 11.78 8.31 7.06
C ARG A 148 13.28 8.00 7.06
N ASN A 149 13.66 6.90 7.69
CA ASN A 149 15.03 6.42 7.78
C ASN A 149 15.08 4.89 7.74
N ASN A 150 16.29 4.31 7.78
CA ASN A 150 16.48 2.87 7.65
C ASN A 150 16.20 2.07 8.94
N ILE A 151 15.73 2.70 10.02
CA ILE A 151 15.70 2.10 11.36
C ILE A 151 14.28 2.01 11.93
N TYR A 152 13.35 2.85 11.48
CA TYR A 152 12.04 2.99 12.09
C TYR A 152 10.91 3.03 11.04
N PHE A 153 9.88 2.21 11.21
CA PHE A 153 8.86 1.95 10.20
C PHE A 153 7.41 2.05 10.70
N GLY A 154 7.19 2.61 11.89
CA GLY A 154 5.84 2.94 12.33
C GLY A 154 5.02 1.80 12.89
N ASP A 155 5.62 0.74 13.42
CA ASP A 155 4.86 -0.33 14.08
C ASP A 155 4.28 0.12 15.42
N ASP A 156 4.97 0.98 16.16
CA ASP A 156 4.42 1.58 17.38
C ASP A 156 3.27 2.53 17.05
N GLU A 157 3.42 3.38 16.03
CA GLU A 157 2.36 4.26 15.55
C GLU A 157 1.17 3.50 14.97
N LEU A 158 1.39 2.31 14.40
CA LEU A 158 0.30 1.45 13.95
C LEU A 158 -0.52 0.98 15.16
N TYR A 159 0.15 0.56 16.22
CA TYR A 159 -0.52 0.10 17.44
C TYR A 159 -1.35 1.22 18.07
N ASP A 160 -0.74 2.42 18.20
CA ASP A 160 -1.43 3.61 18.70
C ASP A 160 -2.60 4.02 17.80
N TYR A 161 -2.44 3.92 16.48
CA TYR A 161 -3.50 4.25 15.54
C TYR A 161 -4.69 3.28 15.62
N LEU A 162 -4.43 2.00 15.79
CA LEU A 162 -5.49 0.98 15.87
C LEU A 162 -6.24 1.02 17.19
N ASP A 163 -5.59 1.50 18.27
CA ASP A 163 -6.16 1.58 19.62
C ASP A 163 -6.85 0.27 20.08
N CYS A 164 -6.16 -0.85 19.84
CA CYS A 164 -6.73 -2.19 20.00
C CYS A 164 -7.23 -2.50 21.42
N ASP A 165 -6.80 -1.77 22.43
CA ASP A 165 -7.23 -1.95 23.83
C ASP A 165 -8.60 -1.31 24.13
N ASN A 166 -9.04 -0.35 23.28
CA ASN A 166 -10.30 0.37 23.46
C ASN A 166 -11.39 -0.06 22.42
N TRP A 167 -11.13 -1.08 21.62
CA TRP A 167 -12.13 -1.68 20.72
C TRP A 167 -13.13 -2.52 21.55
N ILE A 168 -14.23 -1.88 21.95
CA ILE A 168 -15.38 -2.52 22.61
C ILE A 168 -16.59 -2.46 21.67
#